data_e00e7872907f7ca369f28e64f1c1bb0b
#
_entry.id   e00e7872907f7ca369f28e64f1c1bb0b
#
_cell.length_a   1.000
_cell.length_b   1.000
_cell.length_c   1.000
_cell.angle_alpha   90.00
_cell.angle_beta   90.00
_cell.angle_gamma   90.00
#
_symmetry.space_group_name_H-M   'P 1'
#
loop_
_entity.id
_entity.type
_entity.pdbx_description
1 polymer ?
#
loop_
_entity_poly.entity_id
_entity_poly.type
_entity_poly.pdbx_seq_one_letter_code
_entity_poly.pdbx_strand_id
1 'polypeptide(L)'
;MVEKAIPNPSKVIPIRIDEGKGLKPQMPEQLIAPHGRTQDARGRTLRDLRISVTDRCNFRCTYCMPKEVFDKNYPYLSHQELLSFEEITRLTSIFTSLGVEKIRLTGGEPLLRKNLELLIAMLADLRTPSGKPLDLTLTSNGSLLRKKAAELKAAGLRRLTISLDGLNDAIFKKMNDVDFPVADVLDGICAAQEVGFENIKVNMVVKRQTNTDQIIPMAKHFRGSNIPLRFIEYMDVGATNGWCMDEVMPSAQVLQQLQTVGPLVTLQAQQSGETAQRLGWCNELGQHDPALGEIGLISSVTQAFCGDCNRARLSTE
;
A
#
# COMPACT_ATOMS: atom_id res chain seq x y z
N MET A 1 -35.37 -14.20 28.86
CA MET A 1 -34.04 -14.82 28.59
C MET A 1 -34.00 -15.08 27.11
N VAL A 2 -33.28 -14.28 26.35
CA VAL A 2 -33.10 -14.47 24.91
C VAL A 2 -31.77 -15.16 24.72
N GLU A 3 -31.86 -16.41 24.27
CA GLU A 3 -30.70 -17.26 23.95
C GLU A 3 -29.94 -16.65 22.78
N LYS A 4 -28.71 -16.24 23.02
CA LYS A 4 -27.80 -15.80 21.95
C LYS A 4 -27.37 -17.01 21.16
N ALA A 5 -27.82 -17.11 19.92
CA ALA A 5 -27.38 -18.12 18.98
C ALA A 5 -25.86 -18.00 18.75
N ILE A 6 -25.15 -19.08 19.07
CA ILE A 6 -23.72 -19.25 18.78
C ILE A 6 -23.58 -19.41 17.26
N PRO A 7 -22.71 -18.65 16.56
CA PRO A 7 -22.50 -18.83 15.14
C PRO A 7 -21.94 -20.22 14.86
N ASN A 8 -22.52 -20.88 13.87
CA ASN A 8 -22.18 -22.21 13.41
C ASN A 8 -20.69 -22.31 12.98
N PRO A 9 -19.89 -23.22 13.56
CA PRO A 9 -18.45 -23.32 13.28
C PRO A 9 -18.10 -24.05 11.96
N SER A 10 -18.97 -24.08 11.00
CA SER A 10 -18.78 -24.89 9.80
C SER A 10 -18.41 -24.04 8.57
N LYS A 11 -17.20 -23.56 8.52
CA LYS A 11 -16.38 -23.37 7.30
C LYS A 11 -14.94 -23.01 7.64
N VAL A 12 -14.36 -23.71 8.59
CA VAL A 12 -12.90 -23.82 8.63
C VAL A 12 -12.54 -24.79 7.51
N ILE A 13 -12.02 -24.29 6.41
CA ILE A 13 -11.32 -25.13 5.44
C ILE A 13 -10.04 -25.55 6.17
N PRO A 14 -9.91 -26.81 6.61
CA PRO A 14 -8.66 -27.22 7.24
C PRO A 14 -7.58 -27.13 6.16
N ILE A 15 -6.63 -26.24 6.34
CA ILE A 15 -5.37 -26.33 5.62
C ILE A 15 -4.75 -27.64 6.12
N ARG A 16 -4.94 -28.72 5.38
CA ARG A 16 -4.14 -29.92 5.58
C ARG A 16 -2.72 -29.50 5.23
N ILE A 17 -1.90 -29.32 6.26
CA ILE A 17 -0.46 -29.42 6.11
C ILE A 17 -0.26 -30.88 5.76
N ASP A 18 -0.10 -31.15 4.47
CA ASP A 18 0.25 -32.48 3.99
C ASP A 18 1.65 -32.75 4.52
N GLU A 19 1.77 -33.51 5.62
CA GLU A 19 3.04 -34.05 6.10
C GLU A 19 3.60 -35.10 5.13
N GLY A 20 2.96 -35.24 3.98
CA GLY A 20 3.42 -36.04 2.86
C GLY A 20 4.76 -35.52 2.39
N LYS A 21 5.83 -36.24 2.75
CA LYS A 21 7.16 -36.30 2.10
C LYS A 21 7.42 -35.12 1.15
N GLY A 22 7.40 -33.92 1.72
CA GLY A 22 7.75 -32.70 0.99
C GLY A 22 9.13 -32.93 0.40
N LEU A 23 9.23 -32.83 -0.91
CA LEU A 23 10.51 -32.69 -1.57
C LEU A 23 11.26 -31.59 -0.83
N LYS A 24 12.21 -31.99 0.03
CA LYS A 24 13.13 -31.01 0.61
C LYS A 24 13.69 -30.25 -0.59
N PRO A 25 13.58 -28.91 -0.62
CA PRO A 25 14.17 -28.19 -1.72
C PRO A 25 15.65 -28.59 -1.78
N GLN A 26 16.02 -29.30 -2.85
CA GLN A 26 17.41 -29.64 -3.05
C GLN A 26 18.14 -28.33 -3.31
N MET A 27 19.08 -28.01 -2.42
CA MET A 27 20.01 -26.92 -2.70
C MET A 27 20.71 -27.25 -4.02
N PRO A 28 20.74 -26.32 -4.97
CA PRO A 28 21.48 -26.54 -6.22
C PRO A 28 22.93 -26.84 -5.88
N GLU A 29 23.51 -27.86 -6.51
CA GLU A 29 24.91 -28.29 -6.28
C GLU A 29 25.93 -27.18 -6.57
N GLN A 30 25.53 -26.18 -7.35
CA GLN A 30 26.30 -24.97 -7.61
C GLN A 30 25.44 -23.74 -7.36
N LEU A 31 25.87 -22.89 -6.44
CA LEU A 31 25.32 -21.56 -6.28
C LEU A 31 25.72 -20.73 -7.51
N ILE A 32 24.78 -20.52 -8.41
CA ILE A 32 24.98 -19.62 -9.55
C ILE A 32 25.06 -18.20 -8.97
N ALA A 33 26.12 -17.48 -9.29
CA ALA A 33 26.25 -16.08 -8.91
C ALA A 33 25.01 -15.28 -9.41
N PRO A 34 24.44 -14.39 -8.58
CA PRO A 34 23.26 -13.63 -8.96
C PRO A 34 23.56 -12.79 -10.22
N HIS A 35 22.83 -13.02 -11.29
CA HIS A 35 22.99 -12.26 -12.56
C HIS A 35 21.94 -11.15 -12.70
N GLY A 36 21.51 -10.60 -11.57
CA GLY A 36 20.74 -9.36 -11.55
C GLY A 36 19.23 -9.47 -11.79
N ARG A 37 18.67 -10.66 -12.10
CA ARG A 37 17.20 -10.83 -12.21
C ARG A 37 16.78 -12.23 -11.80
N THR A 38 16.30 -12.33 -10.58
CA THR A 38 15.67 -13.56 -10.08
C THR A 38 14.25 -13.65 -10.62
N GLN A 39 13.89 -14.82 -11.16
CA GLN A 39 12.54 -15.14 -11.63
C GLN A 39 11.97 -16.27 -10.80
N ASP A 40 10.66 -16.25 -10.58
CA ASP A 40 9.96 -17.38 -10.00
C ASP A 40 9.60 -18.44 -11.08
N ALA A 41 8.96 -19.54 -10.66
CA ALA A 41 8.55 -20.62 -11.56
C ALA A 41 7.56 -20.20 -12.66
N ARG A 42 6.99 -19.00 -12.60
CA ARG A 42 6.11 -18.41 -13.61
C ARG A 42 6.84 -17.39 -14.51
N GLY A 43 8.15 -17.27 -14.39
CA GLY A 43 8.95 -16.29 -15.14
C GLY A 43 8.77 -14.84 -14.69
N ARG A 44 8.16 -14.61 -13.51
CA ARG A 44 8.00 -13.24 -12.98
C ARG A 44 9.30 -12.80 -12.31
N THR A 45 9.80 -11.66 -12.73
CA THR A 45 11.03 -11.08 -12.16
C THR A 45 10.71 -10.40 -10.82
N LEU A 46 11.54 -10.62 -9.81
CA LEU A 46 11.49 -9.86 -8.56
C LEU A 46 11.96 -8.42 -8.83
N ARG A 47 11.10 -7.44 -8.53
CA ARG A 47 11.38 -6.03 -8.80
C ARG A 47 11.11 -5.10 -7.62
N ASP A 48 10.00 -5.32 -6.91
CA ASP A 48 9.55 -4.47 -5.82
C ASP A 48 9.73 -5.19 -4.47
N LEU A 49 10.36 -4.55 -3.51
CA LEU A 49 10.42 -5.04 -2.12
C LEU A 49 9.62 -4.09 -1.23
N ARG A 50 8.66 -4.64 -0.49
CA ARG A 50 7.96 -3.94 0.60
C ARG A 50 8.61 -4.30 1.92
N ILE A 51 8.94 -3.31 2.71
CA ILE A 51 9.59 -3.49 4.02
C ILE A 51 8.68 -2.89 5.09
N SER A 52 8.23 -3.72 6.02
CA SER A 52 7.55 -3.25 7.22
C SER A 52 8.62 -2.83 8.24
N VAL A 53 8.62 -1.55 8.62
CA VAL A 53 9.62 -1.01 9.56
C VAL A 53 9.12 -0.97 11.00
N THR A 54 7.84 -1.21 11.21
CA THR A 54 7.18 -1.28 12.53
C THR A 54 5.84 -1.99 12.41
N ASP A 55 5.42 -2.66 13.45
CA ASP A 55 4.09 -3.24 13.61
C ASP A 55 3.08 -2.26 14.23
N ARG A 56 3.56 -1.12 14.78
CA ARG A 56 2.74 -0.11 15.45
C ARG A 56 2.08 0.84 14.48
N CYS A 57 0.83 1.20 14.76
CA CYS A 57 0.09 2.23 14.04
C CYS A 57 -0.65 3.12 15.04
N ASN A 58 -0.82 4.39 14.70
CA ASN A 58 -1.62 5.33 15.49
C ASN A 58 -3.08 5.40 15.02
N PHE A 59 -3.43 4.74 13.92
CA PHE A 59 -4.81 4.53 13.47
C PHE A 59 -5.26 3.09 13.78
N ARG A 60 -6.58 2.89 13.81
CA ARG A 60 -7.23 1.59 14.04
C ARG A 60 -8.21 1.30 12.91
N CYS A 61 -7.75 1.50 11.66
CA CYS A 61 -8.59 1.31 10.50
C CYS A 61 -9.33 -0.03 10.57
N THR A 62 -10.66 0.04 10.46
CA THR A 62 -11.57 -1.10 10.64
C THR A 62 -11.28 -2.25 9.67
N TYR A 63 -10.64 -1.94 8.56
CA TYR A 63 -10.26 -2.90 7.52
C TYR A 63 -8.83 -3.44 7.65
N CYS A 64 -8.01 -2.93 8.58
CA CYS A 64 -6.60 -3.28 8.68
C CYS A 64 -6.19 -3.71 10.10
N MET A 65 -6.39 -2.84 11.08
CA MET A 65 -5.97 -3.06 12.48
C MET A 65 -7.11 -2.69 13.45
N PRO A 66 -8.24 -3.44 13.44
CA PRO A 66 -9.40 -3.12 14.27
C PRO A 66 -9.06 -3.15 15.76
N LYS A 67 -9.70 -2.24 16.54
CA LYS A 67 -9.48 -2.08 18.00
C LYS A 67 -9.72 -3.34 18.81
N GLU A 68 -10.62 -4.19 18.33
CA GLU A 68 -11.00 -5.45 18.98
C GLU A 68 -9.83 -6.44 19.04
N VAL A 69 -8.89 -6.32 18.11
CA VAL A 69 -7.69 -7.18 18.04
C VAL A 69 -6.45 -6.39 18.48
N PHE A 70 -6.29 -5.17 17.96
CA PHE A 70 -5.09 -4.35 18.16
C PHE A 70 -5.32 -3.31 19.26
N ASP A 71 -5.70 -3.78 20.42
CA ASP A 71 -5.95 -2.95 21.61
C ASP A 71 -4.64 -2.52 22.29
N LYS A 72 -4.78 -1.87 23.46
CA LYS A 72 -3.62 -1.44 24.27
C LYS A 72 -2.79 -2.59 24.86
N ASN A 73 -3.34 -3.81 24.90
CA ASN A 73 -2.69 -4.99 25.47
C ASN A 73 -2.11 -5.89 24.36
N TYR A 74 -2.30 -5.53 23.09
CA TYR A 74 -1.75 -6.27 21.97
C TYR A 74 -0.22 -6.37 22.11
N PRO A 75 0.38 -7.56 21.97
CA PRO A 75 1.81 -7.77 22.16
C PRO A 75 2.63 -7.26 20.96
N TYR A 76 2.68 -5.93 20.82
CA TYR A 76 3.57 -5.32 19.81
C TYR A 76 5.02 -5.66 20.10
N LEU A 77 5.79 -5.85 19.04
CA LEU A 77 7.21 -6.11 19.13
C LEU A 77 7.94 -5.01 19.95
N SER A 78 8.86 -5.42 20.77
CA SER A 78 9.78 -4.50 21.43
C SER A 78 10.76 -3.91 20.40
N HIS A 79 11.40 -2.80 20.72
CA HIS A 79 12.36 -2.17 19.82
C HIS A 79 13.53 -3.09 19.44
N GLN A 80 13.91 -4.03 20.34
CA GLN A 80 15.01 -4.96 20.14
C GLN A 80 14.64 -6.12 19.20
N GLU A 81 13.36 -6.43 19.07
CA GLU A 81 12.85 -7.47 18.17
C GLU A 81 12.64 -6.95 16.73
N LEU A 82 12.59 -5.63 16.55
CA LEU A 82 12.49 -5.05 15.21
C LEU A 82 13.84 -5.10 14.51
N LEU A 83 13.85 -5.44 13.22
CA LEU A 83 15.05 -5.29 12.40
C LEU A 83 15.70 -3.92 12.57
N SER A 84 16.99 -3.88 12.78
CA SER A 84 17.78 -2.64 12.80
C SER A 84 17.86 -2.02 11.40
N PHE A 85 18.23 -0.77 11.29
CA PHE A 85 18.39 -0.09 10.00
C PHE A 85 19.54 -0.69 9.19
N GLU A 86 20.59 -1.15 9.86
CA GLU A 86 21.72 -1.86 9.27
C GLU A 86 21.30 -3.21 8.69
N GLU A 87 20.48 -3.99 9.41
CA GLU A 87 19.93 -5.26 8.93
C GLU A 87 19.02 -5.05 7.73
N ILE A 88 18.09 -4.08 7.80
CA ILE A 88 17.22 -3.72 6.67
C ILE A 88 18.07 -3.31 5.46
N THR A 89 19.11 -2.50 5.66
CA THR A 89 20.00 -2.04 4.57
C THR A 89 20.78 -3.21 3.97
N ARG A 90 21.31 -4.11 4.78
CA ARG A 90 22.00 -5.32 4.35
C ARG A 90 21.07 -6.23 3.53
N LEU A 91 19.86 -6.50 4.04
CA LEU A 91 18.87 -7.29 3.32
C LEU A 91 18.47 -6.61 2.00
N THR A 92 18.22 -5.30 2.01
CA THR A 92 17.89 -4.53 0.81
C THR A 92 19.01 -4.61 -0.22
N SER A 93 20.28 -4.56 0.18
CA SER A 93 21.43 -4.74 -0.72
C SER A 93 21.42 -6.11 -1.39
N ILE A 94 21.12 -7.18 -0.64
CA ILE A 94 20.98 -8.54 -1.19
C ILE A 94 19.82 -8.58 -2.20
N PHE A 95 18.63 -8.07 -1.84
CA PHE A 95 17.48 -8.04 -2.75
C PHE A 95 17.76 -7.21 -4.03
N THR A 96 18.53 -6.13 -3.88
CA THR A 96 18.94 -5.29 -5.01
C THR A 96 19.85 -6.07 -5.95
N SER A 97 20.79 -6.87 -5.46
CA SER A 97 21.63 -7.75 -6.29
C SER A 97 20.82 -8.83 -7.03
N LEU A 98 19.65 -9.20 -6.50
CA LEU A 98 18.71 -10.14 -7.10
C LEU A 98 17.70 -9.49 -8.07
N GLY A 99 17.80 -8.18 -8.30
CA GLY A 99 17.01 -7.47 -9.30
C GLY A 99 15.95 -6.53 -8.77
N VAL A 100 15.86 -6.31 -7.45
CA VAL A 100 14.96 -5.30 -6.88
C VAL A 100 15.46 -3.89 -7.25
N GLU A 101 14.56 -3.10 -7.82
CA GLU A 101 14.80 -1.71 -8.23
C GLU A 101 14.00 -0.71 -7.38
N LYS A 102 12.98 -1.20 -6.69
CA LYS A 102 12.04 -0.35 -5.94
C LYS A 102 11.82 -0.86 -4.53
N ILE A 103 11.96 0.04 -3.58
CA ILE A 103 11.71 -0.21 -2.17
C ILE A 103 10.48 0.58 -1.73
N ARG A 104 9.56 -0.11 -1.04
CA ARG A 104 8.43 0.54 -0.40
C ARG A 104 8.49 0.35 1.11
N LEU A 105 8.76 1.42 1.82
CA LEU A 105 8.66 1.44 3.27
C LEU A 105 7.18 1.51 3.69
N THR A 106 6.82 0.66 4.62
CA THR A 106 5.48 0.51 5.19
C THR A 106 5.58 -0.04 6.61
N GLY A 107 4.53 -0.63 7.13
CA GLY A 107 4.47 -1.22 8.46
C GLY A 107 3.04 -1.19 8.97
N GLY A 108 2.84 -0.89 10.26
CA GLY A 108 1.66 -0.21 10.72
C GLY A 108 1.69 1.22 10.15
N GLU A 109 2.16 2.19 10.91
CA GLU A 109 2.48 3.52 10.37
C GLU A 109 4.00 3.76 10.40
N PRO A 110 4.68 3.80 9.25
CA PRO A 110 6.14 3.88 9.21
C PRO A 110 6.70 5.17 9.82
N LEU A 111 5.94 6.27 9.79
CA LEU A 111 6.38 7.54 10.38
C LEU A 111 6.46 7.51 11.91
N LEU A 112 5.94 6.45 12.56
CA LEU A 112 6.15 6.20 13.99
C LEU A 112 7.53 5.60 14.29
N ARG A 113 8.20 5.00 13.30
CA ARG A 113 9.57 4.51 13.48
C ARG A 113 10.51 5.70 13.68
N LYS A 114 11.10 5.79 14.86
CA LYS A 114 12.01 6.89 15.21
C LYS A 114 13.22 6.89 14.26
N ASN A 115 13.63 8.07 13.82
CA ASN A 115 14.79 8.29 12.94
C ASN A 115 14.67 7.56 11.58
N LEU A 116 13.44 7.43 11.02
CA LEU A 116 13.21 6.77 9.73
C LEU A 116 14.02 7.41 8.59
N GLU A 117 14.28 8.71 8.68
CA GLU A 117 15.11 9.45 7.72
C GLU A 117 16.53 8.88 7.61
N LEU A 118 17.11 8.34 8.69
CA LEU A 118 18.42 7.69 8.63
C LEU A 118 18.38 6.42 7.78
N LEU A 119 17.34 5.59 7.96
CA LEU A 119 17.16 4.42 7.10
C LEU A 119 17.00 4.82 5.63
N ILE A 120 16.20 5.86 5.36
CA ILE A 120 16.00 6.34 3.99
C ILE A 120 17.33 6.79 3.37
N ALA A 121 18.17 7.51 4.12
CA ALA A 121 19.49 7.92 3.66
C ALA A 121 20.38 6.70 3.36
N MET A 122 20.44 5.71 4.25
CA MET A 122 21.19 4.47 4.02
C MET A 122 20.72 3.73 2.77
N LEU A 123 19.42 3.67 2.53
CA LEU A 123 18.83 3.03 1.33
C LEU A 123 19.06 3.86 0.06
N ALA A 124 19.11 5.19 0.17
CA ALA A 124 19.36 6.10 -0.95
C ALA A 124 20.80 5.98 -1.51
N ASP A 125 21.74 5.50 -0.70
CA ASP A 125 23.12 5.23 -1.11
C ASP A 125 23.27 3.92 -1.89
N LEU A 126 22.31 3.02 -1.81
CA LEU A 126 22.34 1.76 -2.55
C LEU A 126 22.12 1.99 -4.05
N ARG A 127 22.77 1.15 -4.86
CA ARG A 127 22.65 1.18 -6.32
C ARG A 127 22.25 -0.19 -6.85
N THR A 128 21.43 -0.19 -7.89
CA THR A 128 21.15 -1.41 -8.66
C THR A 128 22.43 -1.91 -9.34
N PRO A 129 22.48 -3.17 -9.81
CA PRO A 129 23.62 -3.68 -10.57
C PRO A 129 23.97 -2.84 -11.83
N SER A 130 22.99 -2.09 -12.36
CA SER A 130 23.20 -1.15 -13.47
C SER A 130 23.65 0.25 -13.04
N GLY A 131 23.98 0.46 -11.74
CA GLY A 131 24.43 1.74 -11.19
C GLY A 131 23.31 2.76 -10.91
N LYS A 132 22.04 2.42 -11.18
CA LYS A 132 20.91 3.33 -10.93
C LYS A 132 20.56 3.39 -9.46
N PRO A 133 20.10 4.56 -8.95
CA PRO A 133 19.55 4.66 -7.60
C PRO A 133 18.25 3.88 -7.48
N LEU A 134 17.95 3.38 -6.28
CA LEU A 134 16.68 2.73 -5.96
C LEU A 134 15.50 3.73 -6.00
N ASP A 135 14.35 3.26 -6.46
CA ASP A 135 13.08 4.00 -6.36
C ASP A 135 12.51 3.85 -4.95
N LEU A 136 12.86 4.79 -4.06
CA LEU A 136 12.41 4.77 -2.67
C LEU A 136 11.02 5.38 -2.53
N THR A 137 10.11 4.60 -1.97
CA THR A 137 8.72 4.99 -1.76
C THR A 137 8.29 4.74 -0.33
N LEU A 138 7.37 5.56 0.19
CA LEU A 138 6.76 5.43 1.50
C LEU A 138 5.24 5.34 1.36
N THR A 139 4.60 4.47 2.13
CA THR A 139 3.14 4.47 2.30
C THR A 139 2.82 4.85 3.74
N SER A 140 2.01 5.88 3.93
CA SER A 140 1.67 6.45 5.24
C SER A 140 0.20 6.83 5.32
N ASN A 141 -0.35 6.87 6.53
CA ASN A 141 -1.66 7.45 6.80
C ASN A 141 -1.66 8.99 6.82
N GLY A 142 -0.50 9.62 6.64
CA GLY A 142 -0.34 11.07 6.53
C GLY A 142 -0.36 11.84 7.84
N SER A 143 -0.70 11.22 8.97
CA SER A 143 -0.91 11.90 10.27
C SER A 143 0.32 12.65 10.79
N LEU A 144 1.52 12.24 10.41
CA LEU A 144 2.78 12.87 10.82
C LEU A 144 3.51 13.56 9.66
N LEU A 145 2.89 13.59 8.47
CA LEU A 145 3.56 14.01 7.25
C LEU A 145 3.96 15.49 7.28
N ARG A 146 3.11 16.38 7.81
CA ARG A 146 3.44 17.82 7.96
C ARG A 146 4.77 18.01 8.70
N LYS A 147 5.02 17.23 9.73
CA LYS A 147 6.22 17.34 10.56
C LYS A 147 7.45 16.68 9.96
N LYS A 148 7.25 15.68 9.09
CA LYS A 148 8.32 14.78 8.62
C LYS A 148 8.70 14.98 7.15
N ALA A 149 7.87 15.63 6.33
CA ALA A 149 8.06 15.72 4.88
C ALA A 149 9.43 16.24 4.48
N ALA A 150 9.90 17.32 5.11
CA ALA A 150 11.20 17.94 4.80
C ALA A 150 12.38 16.99 5.07
N GLU A 151 12.39 16.34 6.25
CA GLU A 151 13.43 15.36 6.63
C GLU A 151 13.47 14.17 5.66
N LEU A 152 12.29 13.63 5.33
CA LEU A 152 12.16 12.49 4.42
C LEU A 152 12.65 12.84 3.01
N LYS A 153 12.32 14.04 2.52
CA LYS A 153 12.77 14.53 1.21
C LYS A 153 14.29 14.71 1.19
N ALA A 154 14.85 15.37 2.22
CA ALA A 154 16.28 15.58 2.34
C ALA A 154 17.07 14.26 2.43
N ALA A 155 16.50 13.23 3.08
CA ALA A 155 17.07 11.90 3.16
C ALA A 155 17.06 11.10 1.84
N GLY A 156 16.38 11.60 0.79
CA GLY A 156 16.37 10.98 -0.53
C GLY A 156 15.09 10.21 -0.87
N LEU A 157 14.03 10.32 -0.06
CA LEU A 157 12.73 9.73 -0.41
C LEU A 157 12.19 10.41 -1.68
N ARG A 158 11.70 9.59 -2.63
CA ARG A 158 11.27 10.09 -3.94
C ARG A 158 9.76 10.13 -4.11
N ARG A 159 9.04 9.19 -3.49
CA ARG A 159 7.60 9.01 -3.72
C ARG A 159 6.85 8.82 -2.42
N LEU A 160 5.66 9.37 -2.37
CA LEU A 160 4.72 9.20 -1.28
C LEU A 160 3.44 8.53 -1.77
N THR A 161 2.87 7.66 -0.95
CA THR A 161 1.52 7.16 -1.10
C THR A 161 0.79 7.40 0.22
N ILE A 162 -0.27 8.20 0.18
CA ILE A 162 -1.02 8.57 1.37
C ILE A 162 -2.35 7.83 1.36
N SER A 163 -2.68 7.17 2.47
CA SER A 163 -3.98 6.54 2.66
C SER A 163 -4.97 7.57 3.16
N LEU A 164 -6.07 7.76 2.39
CA LEU A 164 -7.12 8.75 2.70
C LEU A 164 -8.46 8.20 2.21
N ASP A 165 -9.32 7.79 3.14
CA ASP A 165 -10.53 7.04 2.84
C ASP A 165 -11.80 7.91 2.71
N GLY A 166 -11.66 9.23 2.67
CA GLY A 166 -12.73 10.20 2.47
C GLY A 166 -12.32 11.60 2.87
N LEU A 167 -13.12 12.60 2.45
CA LEU A 167 -12.97 14.02 2.80
C LEU A 167 -13.94 14.46 3.89
N ASN A 168 -14.99 13.69 4.14
CA ASN A 168 -15.91 13.95 5.24
C ASN A 168 -15.31 13.44 6.54
N ASP A 169 -15.17 14.34 7.53
CA ASP A 169 -14.49 14.04 8.79
C ASP A 169 -15.14 12.89 9.57
N ALA A 170 -16.47 12.82 9.59
CA ALA A 170 -17.21 11.75 10.30
C ALA A 170 -16.97 10.38 9.64
N ILE A 171 -16.96 10.32 8.29
CA ILE A 171 -16.69 9.09 7.53
C ILE A 171 -15.23 8.69 7.68
N PHE A 172 -14.31 9.65 7.57
CA PHE A 172 -12.88 9.42 7.75
C PHE A 172 -12.58 8.83 9.13
N LYS A 173 -13.12 9.43 10.20
CA LYS A 173 -12.99 8.91 11.57
C LYS A 173 -13.64 7.53 11.75
N LYS A 174 -14.77 7.27 11.08
CA LYS A 174 -15.39 5.94 11.08
C LYS A 174 -14.52 4.87 10.42
N MET A 175 -13.84 5.22 9.33
CA MET A 175 -12.92 4.30 8.63
C MET A 175 -11.66 4.00 9.45
N ASN A 176 -11.08 5.04 10.06
CA ASN A 176 -9.82 4.96 10.79
C ASN A 176 -9.97 4.58 12.27
N ASP A 177 -11.19 4.66 12.79
CA ASP A 177 -11.59 4.41 14.17
C ASP A 177 -10.72 5.16 15.21
N VAL A 178 -10.38 6.42 14.88
CA VAL A 178 -9.67 7.35 15.76
C VAL A 178 -10.22 8.77 15.57
N ASP A 179 -10.10 9.58 16.61
CA ASP A 179 -10.45 11.00 16.55
C ASP A 179 -9.29 11.81 15.97
N PHE A 180 -9.12 11.71 14.65
CA PHE A 180 -8.10 12.45 13.89
C PHE A 180 -8.79 13.20 12.75
N PRO A 181 -8.59 14.52 12.60
CA PRO A 181 -9.26 15.29 11.56
C PRO A 181 -8.65 15.04 10.18
N VAL A 182 -9.50 14.92 9.16
CA VAL A 182 -9.05 14.75 7.78
C VAL A 182 -8.24 15.95 7.28
N ALA A 183 -8.52 17.14 7.80
CA ALA A 183 -7.79 18.36 7.47
C ALA A 183 -6.28 18.24 7.71
N ASP A 184 -5.86 17.55 8.77
CA ASP A 184 -4.44 17.37 9.11
C ASP A 184 -3.73 16.44 8.11
N VAL A 185 -4.44 15.48 7.52
CA VAL A 185 -3.88 14.64 6.45
C VAL A 185 -3.70 15.46 5.17
N LEU A 186 -4.71 16.28 4.82
CA LEU A 186 -4.65 17.18 3.66
C LEU A 186 -3.53 18.21 3.82
N ASP A 187 -3.38 18.78 5.01
CA ASP A 187 -2.27 19.68 5.35
C ASP A 187 -0.91 18.99 5.22
N GLY A 188 -0.81 17.73 5.63
CA GLY A 188 0.39 16.92 5.41
C GLY A 188 0.70 16.69 3.92
N ILE A 189 -0.30 16.51 3.07
CA ILE A 189 -0.12 16.41 1.61
C ILE A 189 0.39 17.75 1.05
N CYS A 190 -0.20 18.87 1.46
CA CYS A 190 0.27 20.21 1.07
C CYS A 190 1.73 20.43 1.48
N ALA A 191 2.09 20.09 2.72
CA ALA A 191 3.47 20.18 3.19
C ALA A 191 4.44 19.35 2.35
N ALA A 192 4.03 18.16 1.93
CA ALA A 192 4.86 17.33 1.06
C ALA A 192 5.06 17.99 -0.32
N GLN A 193 4.03 18.62 -0.88
CA GLN A 193 4.16 19.40 -2.13
C GLN A 193 5.07 20.62 -1.96
N GLU A 194 4.92 21.36 -0.86
CA GLU A 194 5.75 22.54 -0.52
C GLU A 194 7.26 22.21 -0.47
N VAL A 195 7.63 21.03 0.04
CA VAL A 195 9.03 20.58 0.08
C VAL A 195 9.50 19.88 -1.20
N GLY A 196 8.68 19.90 -2.26
CA GLY A 196 9.03 19.43 -3.60
C GLY A 196 8.87 17.94 -3.85
N PHE A 197 7.94 17.25 -3.17
CA PHE A 197 7.51 15.93 -3.61
C PHE A 197 6.61 16.04 -4.84
N GLU A 198 7.11 15.62 -6.00
CA GLU A 198 6.37 15.62 -7.27
C GLU A 198 5.55 14.34 -7.48
N ASN A 199 5.94 13.26 -6.82
CA ASN A 199 5.34 11.94 -7.01
C ASN A 199 4.55 11.52 -5.76
N ILE A 200 3.45 12.19 -5.52
CA ILE A 200 2.49 11.85 -4.47
C ILE A 200 1.33 11.08 -5.10
N LYS A 201 0.83 10.06 -4.42
CA LYS A 201 -0.39 9.34 -4.78
C LYS A 201 -1.27 9.21 -3.55
N VAL A 202 -2.58 9.25 -3.75
CA VAL A 202 -3.55 9.00 -2.70
C VAL A 202 -4.25 7.67 -2.97
N ASN A 203 -4.37 6.84 -1.93
CA ASN A 203 -5.11 5.58 -1.96
C ASN A 203 -6.33 5.70 -1.07
N MET A 204 -7.48 5.26 -1.58
CA MET A 204 -8.73 5.13 -0.86
C MET A 204 -9.17 3.66 -0.90
N VAL A 205 -9.30 3.02 0.25
CA VAL A 205 -9.99 1.74 0.35
C VAL A 205 -11.48 2.01 0.32
N VAL A 206 -12.19 1.36 -0.62
CA VAL A 206 -13.64 1.51 -0.76
C VAL A 206 -14.33 0.37 -0.05
N LYS A 207 -15.05 0.70 1.02
CA LYS A 207 -15.87 -0.24 1.78
C LYS A 207 -17.35 0.10 1.55
N ARG A 208 -18.10 -0.86 0.98
CA ARG A 208 -19.55 -0.71 0.76
C ARG A 208 -20.24 -0.31 2.07
N GLN A 209 -21.26 0.53 2.01
CA GLN A 209 -22.03 1.02 3.15
C GLN A 209 -21.25 1.88 4.16
N THR A 210 -19.97 2.17 3.92
CA THR A 210 -19.20 3.01 4.84
C THR A 210 -18.73 4.30 4.19
N ASN A 211 -18.06 4.24 3.03
CA ASN A 211 -17.47 5.43 2.39
C ASN A 211 -17.70 5.53 0.88
N THR A 212 -18.67 4.80 0.34
CA THR A 212 -18.98 4.86 -1.11
C THR A 212 -19.48 6.23 -1.58
N ASP A 213 -20.08 7.01 -0.69
CA ASP A 213 -20.48 8.40 -0.93
C ASP A 213 -19.28 9.37 -1.05
N GLN A 214 -18.08 8.93 -0.63
CA GLN A 214 -16.85 9.71 -0.76
C GLN A 214 -16.14 9.54 -2.10
N ILE A 215 -16.53 8.58 -2.94
CA ILE A 215 -15.88 8.33 -4.25
C ILE A 215 -15.91 9.59 -5.13
N ILE A 216 -17.08 10.20 -5.30
CA ILE A 216 -17.24 11.40 -6.13
C ILE A 216 -16.56 12.62 -5.51
N PRO A 217 -16.74 12.95 -4.23
CA PRO A 217 -15.99 14.03 -3.59
C PRO A 217 -14.48 13.90 -3.73
N MET A 218 -13.93 12.71 -3.46
CA MET A 218 -12.51 12.43 -3.61
C MET A 218 -12.04 12.62 -5.06
N ALA A 219 -12.78 12.07 -6.02
CA ALA A 219 -12.44 12.20 -7.43
C ALA A 219 -12.41 13.67 -7.89
N LYS A 220 -13.40 14.47 -7.46
CA LYS A 220 -13.47 15.91 -7.77
C LYS A 220 -12.34 16.70 -7.11
N HIS A 221 -11.99 16.36 -5.87
CA HIS A 221 -10.94 17.05 -5.11
C HIS A 221 -9.56 16.86 -5.75
N PHE A 222 -9.24 15.62 -6.19
CA PHE A 222 -7.94 15.32 -6.77
C PHE A 222 -7.85 15.52 -8.28
N ARG A 223 -8.98 15.76 -8.96
CA ARG A 223 -8.97 16.11 -10.40
C ARG A 223 -8.25 17.43 -10.61
N GLY A 224 -7.24 17.44 -11.46
CA GLY A 224 -6.41 18.61 -11.74
C GLY A 224 -5.35 18.95 -10.68
N SER A 225 -5.23 18.13 -9.61
CA SER A 225 -4.24 18.36 -8.55
C SER A 225 -2.84 17.80 -8.85
N ASN A 226 -2.66 17.09 -9.96
CA ASN A 226 -1.46 16.31 -10.28
C ASN A 226 -1.15 15.17 -9.29
N ILE A 227 -2.13 14.80 -8.45
CA ILE A 227 -2.03 13.68 -7.51
C ILE A 227 -2.94 12.54 -7.98
N PRO A 228 -2.41 11.43 -8.50
CA PRO A 228 -3.22 10.28 -8.88
C PRO A 228 -3.98 9.71 -7.67
N LEU A 229 -5.31 9.63 -7.79
CA LEU A 229 -6.18 8.99 -6.81
C LEU A 229 -6.40 7.54 -7.20
N ARG A 230 -6.23 6.61 -6.24
CA ARG A 230 -6.42 5.19 -6.45
C ARG A 230 -7.50 4.64 -5.54
N PHE A 231 -8.49 4.00 -6.12
CA PHE A 231 -9.52 3.27 -5.39
C PHE A 231 -9.13 1.80 -5.29
N ILE A 232 -9.21 1.25 -4.09
CA ILE A 232 -8.81 -0.13 -3.77
C ILE A 232 -10.04 -0.86 -3.26
N GLU A 233 -10.36 -2.02 -3.85
CA GLU A 233 -11.39 -2.88 -3.31
C GLU A 233 -11.02 -3.34 -1.90
N TYR A 234 -11.99 -3.32 -0.97
CA TYR A 234 -11.83 -3.85 0.38
C TYR A 234 -11.52 -5.33 0.32
N MET A 235 -10.32 -5.71 0.74
CA MET A 235 -9.83 -7.07 0.68
C MET A 235 -9.55 -7.65 2.06
N ASP A 236 -9.59 -8.95 2.16
CA ASP A 236 -9.09 -9.65 3.34
C ASP A 236 -7.58 -9.45 3.48
N VAL A 237 -7.15 -8.94 4.63
CA VAL A 237 -5.73 -8.73 4.97
C VAL A 237 -5.27 -9.71 6.06
N GLY A 238 -6.11 -10.67 6.41
CA GLY A 238 -5.92 -11.64 7.47
C GLY A 238 -7.19 -11.75 8.31
N ALA A 239 -7.40 -12.85 9.00
CA ALA A 239 -8.65 -13.21 9.69
C ALA A 239 -9.13 -12.23 10.80
N THR A 240 -8.49 -11.07 10.95
CA THR A 240 -8.72 -10.12 12.05
C THR A 240 -9.68 -8.99 11.72
N ASN A 241 -9.96 -8.72 10.43
CA ASN A 241 -10.72 -7.53 10.02
C ASN A 241 -12.21 -7.80 9.75
N GLY A 242 -12.71 -9.01 10.02
CA GLY A 242 -14.12 -9.37 9.83
C GLY A 242 -14.58 -9.24 8.37
N TRP A 243 -13.68 -9.42 7.41
CA TRP A 243 -13.97 -9.23 5.99
C TRP A 243 -15.12 -10.12 5.51
N CYS A 244 -16.02 -9.54 4.73
CA CYS A 244 -17.06 -10.27 4.01
C CYS A 244 -17.25 -9.68 2.61
N MET A 245 -17.67 -10.53 1.67
CA MET A 245 -17.84 -10.17 0.26
C MET A 245 -18.91 -9.09 0.05
N ASP A 246 -19.92 -9.04 0.91
CA ASP A 246 -21.03 -8.07 0.82
C ASP A 246 -20.57 -6.62 1.03
N GLU A 247 -19.44 -6.42 1.72
CA GLU A 247 -18.83 -5.12 1.94
C GLU A 247 -17.87 -4.69 0.82
N VAL A 248 -17.63 -5.58 -0.15
CA VAL A 248 -16.78 -5.25 -1.30
C VAL A 248 -17.60 -4.45 -2.33
N MET A 249 -17.07 -3.31 -2.72
CA MET A 249 -17.56 -2.57 -3.88
C MET A 249 -16.66 -2.85 -5.08
N PRO A 250 -17.15 -3.58 -6.11
CA PRO A 250 -16.35 -3.90 -7.28
C PRO A 250 -15.86 -2.64 -8.00
N SER A 251 -14.63 -2.68 -8.51
CA SER A 251 -14.03 -1.56 -9.26
C SER A 251 -14.89 -1.12 -10.45
N ALA A 252 -15.64 -2.02 -11.07
CA ALA A 252 -16.58 -1.67 -12.13
C ALA A 252 -17.69 -0.71 -11.67
N GLN A 253 -18.20 -0.87 -10.43
CA GLN A 253 -19.20 0.03 -9.84
C GLN A 253 -18.56 1.37 -9.43
N VAL A 254 -17.33 1.37 -8.97
CA VAL A 254 -16.56 2.60 -8.73
C VAL A 254 -16.41 3.38 -10.06
N LEU A 255 -16.03 2.68 -11.13
CA LEU A 255 -15.90 3.29 -12.47
C LEU A 255 -17.20 3.92 -12.95
N GLN A 256 -18.35 3.23 -12.77
CA GLN A 256 -19.66 3.81 -13.11
C GLN A 256 -19.93 5.14 -12.40
N GLN A 257 -19.61 5.22 -11.11
CA GLN A 257 -19.76 6.47 -10.36
C GLN A 257 -18.81 7.55 -10.88
N LEU A 258 -17.55 7.21 -11.15
CA LEU A 258 -16.56 8.15 -11.66
C LEU A 258 -16.95 8.73 -13.02
N GLN A 259 -17.59 7.94 -13.89
CA GLN A 259 -18.08 8.39 -15.20
C GLN A 259 -19.16 9.48 -15.10
N THR A 260 -19.82 9.63 -13.96
CA THR A 260 -20.73 10.76 -13.71
C THR A 260 -19.99 12.09 -13.47
N VAL A 261 -18.71 12.04 -13.13
CA VAL A 261 -17.85 13.22 -12.93
C VAL A 261 -17.29 13.72 -14.26
N GLY A 262 -17.01 12.81 -15.18
CA GLY A 262 -16.47 13.10 -16.50
C GLY A 262 -16.00 11.85 -17.23
N PRO A 263 -15.72 11.96 -18.54
CA PRO A 263 -15.26 10.85 -19.34
C PRO A 263 -13.83 10.41 -18.92
N LEU A 264 -13.61 9.09 -18.96
CA LEU A 264 -12.35 8.45 -18.61
C LEU A 264 -11.92 7.51 -19.75
N VAL A 265 -10.63 7.47 -20.04
CA VAL A 265 -10.02 6.52 -20.99
C VAL A 265 -8.99 5.66 -20.28
N THR A 266 -8.86 4.42 -20.70
CA THR A 266 -7.83 3.52 -20.19
C THR A 266 -6.44 3.96 -20.68
N LEU A 267 -5.50 4.06 -19.74
CA LEU A 267 -4.10 4.36 -20.04
C LEU A 267 -3.27 3.07 -19.98
N GLN A 268 -2.20 3.03 -20.76
CA GLN A 268 -1.25 1.93 -20.73
C GLN A 268 -0.55 1.85 -19.36
N ALA A 269 -0.24 0.63 -18.92
CA ALA A 269 0.58 0.41 -17.73
C ALA A 269 1.97 1.02 -17.93
N GLN A 270 2.49 1.71 -16.91
CA GLN A 270 3.84 2.29 -16.95
C GLN A 270 4.93 1.23 -16.80
N GLN A 271 4.59 0.07 -16.25
CA GLN A 271 5.53 -1.04 -16.02
C GLN A 271 4.78 -2.36 -15.87
N SER A 272 5.46 -3.45 -16.18
CA SER A 272 4.94 -4.81 -15.91
C SER A 272 4.69 -5.01 -14.42
N GLY A 273 3.59 -5.70 -14.07
CA GLY A 273 3.17 -5.94 -12.69
C GLY A 273 2.56 -4.73 -11.97
N GLU A 274 2.17 -3.69 -12.71
CA GLU A 274 1.39 -2.59 -12.13
C GLU A 274 0.04 -3.10 -11.66
N THR A 275 -0.33 -2.82 -10.39
CA THR A 275 -1.57 -3.35 -9.79
C THR A 275 -2.80 -2.51 -10.06
N ALA A 276 -2.63 -1.26 -10.45
CA ALA A 276 -3.73 -0.36 -10.73
C ALA A 276 -4.00 -0.33 -12.23
N GLN A 277 -5.25 -0.58 -12.63
CA GLN A 277 -5.73 -0.16 -13.94
C GLN A 277 -5.71 1.38 -13.94
N ARG A 278 -4.96 1.97 -14.87
CA ARG A 278 -4.85 3.42 -14.98
C ARG A 278 -5.90 3.97 -15.91
N LEU A 279 -6.54 5.04 -15.50
CA LEU A 279 -7.56 5.77 -16.24
C LEU A 279 -7.18 7.26 -16.26
N GLY A 280 -7.26 7.90 -17.40
CA GLY A 280 -7.03 9.34 -17.56
C GLY A 280 -8.33 10.08 -17.72
N TRP A 281 -8.46 11.23 -17.05
CA TRP A 281 -9.58 12.15 -17.32
C TRP A 281 -9.45 12.72 -18.72
N CYS A 282 -10.59 12.86 -19.40
CA CYS A 282 -10.66 13.43 -20.74
C CYS A 282 -11.07 14.89 -20.73
N ASN A 283 -10.61 15.62 -21.75
CA ASN A 283 -11.10 16.93 -22.12
C ASN A 283 -12.47 16.82 -22.84
N GLU A 284 -13.01 17.96 -23.30
CA GLU A 284 -14.29 18.03 -24.01
C GLU A 284 -14.29 17.25 -25.34
N LEU A 285 -13.11 16.99 -25.91
CA LEU A 285 -12.95 16.21 -27.14
C LEU A 285 -12.86 14.70 -26.88
N GLY A 286 -12.99 14.25 -25.63
CA GLY A 286 -12.90 12.83 -25.23
C GLY A 286 -11.47 12.28 -25.25
N GLN A 287 -10.44 13.13 -25.33
CA GLN A 287 -9.04 12.74 -25.30
C GLN A 287 -8.47 12.91 -23.89
N HIS A 288 -7.57 12.01 -23.49
CA HIS A 288 -6.87 12.15 -22.22
C HIS A 288 -6.18 13.51 -22.11
N ASP A 289 -6.48 14.20 -21.02
CA ASP A 289 -5.83 15.45 -20.64
C ASP A 289 -4.98 15.24 -19.39
N PRO A 290 -3.65 15.22 -19.50
CA PRO A 290 -2.76 15.07 -18.33
C PRO A 290 -2.98 16.12 -17.25
N ALA A 291 -3.43 17.33 -17.60
CA ALA A 291 -3.71 18.39 -16.63
C ALA A 291 -4.90 18.06 -15.72
N LEU A 292 -5.83 17.23 -16.19
CA LEU A 292 -6.96 16.76 -15.38
C LEU A 292 -6.58 15.57 -14.48
N GLY A 293 -5.42 14.96 -14.69
CA GLY A 293 -4.86 13.93 -13.85
C GLY A 293 -5.37 12.50 -14.13
N GLU A 294 -5.08 11.60 -13.23
CA GLU A 294 -5.31 10.16 -13.38
C GLU A 294 -6.06 9.56 -12.21
N ILE A 295 -6.83 8.51 -12.51
CA ILE A 295 -7.45 7.61 -11.54
C ILE A 295 -6.82 6.23 -11.67
N GLY A 296 -6.65 5.52 -10.55
CA GLY A 296 -6.27 4.11 -10.52
C GLY A 296 -7.37 3.25 -9.91
N LEU A 297 -7.65 2.10 -10.51
CA LEU A 297 -8.53 1.08 -9.92
C LEU A 297 -7.69 -0.14 -9.55
N ILE A 298 -7.77 -0.58 -8.30
CA ILE A 298 -7.05 -1.75 -7.78
C ILE A 298 -8.08 -2.80 -7.40
N SER A 299 -8.38 -3.70 -8.34
CA SER A 299 -9.38 -4.75 -8.23
C SER A 299 -8.81 -5.94 -7.46
N SER A 300 -8.58 -5.77 -6.16
CA SER A 300 -7.90 -6.77 -5.31
C SER A 300 -8.69 -8.06 -5.16
N VAL A 301 -10.01 -8.00 -5.32
CA VAL A 301 -10.96 -9.09 -5.08
C VAL A 301 -11.58 -9.58 -6.38
N THR A 302 -12.12 -8.67 -7.20
CA THR A 302 -12.89 -9.05 -8.39
C THR A 302 -12.01 -9.39 -9.59
N GLN A 303 -10.78 -8.85 -9.66
CA GLN A 303 -9.78 -9.15 -10.69
C GLN A 303 -8.39 -9.24 -10.05
N ALA A 304 -8.16 -10.33 -9.30
CA ALA A 304 -6.91 -10.52 -8.58
C ALA A 304 -5.69 -10.48 -9.51
N PHE A 305 -4.77 -9.56 -9.22
CA PHE A 305 -3.53 -9.32 -10.00
C PHE A 305 -2.34 -10.17 -9.54
N CYS A 306 -2.59 -11.26 -8.79
CA CYS A 306 -1.53 -12.13 -8.27
C CYS A 306 -0.74 -12.82 -9.38
N GLY A 307 -1.33 -13.01 -10.56
CA GLY A 307 -0.67 -13.61 -11.72
C GLY A 307 0.57 -12.83 -12.19
N ASP A 308 0.52 -11.51 -12.12
CA ASP A 308 1.57 -10.60 -12.61
C ASP A 308 2.39 -9.95 -11.47
N CYS A 309 2.19 -10.42 -10.24
CA CYS A 309 2.83 -9.81 -9.07
C CYS A 309 4.34 -10.06 -9.05
N ASN A 310 5.14 -9.00 -9.01
CA ASN A 310 6.60 -9.00 -8.99
C ASN A 310 7.18 -8.48 -7.65
N ARG A 311 6.42 -8.64 -6.56
CA ARG A 311 6.73 -8.06 -5.25
C ARG A 311 7.06 -9.11 -4.21
N ALA A 312 8.09 -8.84 -3.42
CA ALA A 312 8.36 -9.51 -2.14
C ALA A 312 7.98 -8.61 -0.96
N ARG A 313 7.89 -9.22 0.21
CA ARG A 313 7.66 -8.53 1.48
C ARG A 313 8.70 -8.98 2.49
N LEU A 314 9.20 -8.03 3.26
CA LEU A 314 10.02 -8.24 4.45
C LEU A 314 9.19 -7.78 5.64
N SER A 315 9.05 -8.68 6.63
CA SER A 315 8.36 -8.36 7.90
C SER A 315 9.19 -7.43 8.77
N THR A 316 8.69 -7.13 9.94
CA THR A 316 9.35 -6.25 10.92
C THR A 316 10.44 -6.94 11.72
N GLU A 317 10.44 -8.26 11.70
CA GLU A 317 11.33 -9.16 12.44
C GLU A 317 12.07 -10.12 11.52
#